data_2cf4e724e2f36a6820762f3def781e56
#
_entry.id   2cf4e724e2f36a6820762f3def781e56
#
_cell.length_a   1.000
_cell.length_b   1.000
_cell.length_c   1.000
_cell.angle_alpha   90.00
_cell.angle_beta   90.00
_cell.angle_gamma   90.00
#
_symmetry.space_group_name_H-M   'P 1'
#
loop_
_entity.id
_entity.type
_entity.pdbx_description
1 polymer ?
#
loop_
_entity_poly.entity_id
_entity_poly.type
_entity_poly.pdbx_seq_one_letter_code
_entity_poly.pdbx_strand_id
1 'polypeptide(L)'
;MVLAYMDVRSVTPTGSPEMKWNQTMFETLLGKNHSDPRDSAQLFDGFLMIGITWFDNKQFYPGGANWTRKEDWVDFLHLQLTMGVQQLDAAAAAVSPKQSPAVVITIPYPDTRAKDWGTVDGRSLDLSKLSDQVAAVSWFVDYAIKQMASLNLKQVKLTGFYW
;
A
#
# COMPACT_ATOMS: atom_id res chain seq x y z
N MET A 1 1.22 -13.91 -7.67
CA MET A 1 1.21 -12.66 -6.88
C MET A 1 2.56 -11.98 -6.95
N VAL A 2 2.58 -10.66 -7.06
CA VAL A 2 3.78 -9.81 -7.07
C VAL A 2 3.88 -9.03 -5.77
N LEU A 3 5.09 -8.88 -5.22
CA LEU A 3 5.36 -7.99 -4.10
C LEU A 3 5.77 -6.61 -4.64
N ALA A 4 4.89 -5.63 -4.53
CA ALA A 4 5.16 -4.26 -4.91
C ALA A 4 5.65 -3.48 -3.69
N TYR A 5 6.97 -3.32 -3.56
CA TYR A 5 7.59 -2.58 -2.46
C TYR A 5 7.36 -1.07 -2.61
N MET A 6 6.56 -0.51 -1.72
CA MET A 6 6.19 0.92 -1.65
C MET A 6 7.05 1.67 -0.63
N ASP A 7 8.36 1.40 -0.64
CA ASP A 7 9.28 2.03 0.30
C ASP A 7 9.61 3.47 -0.08
N VAL A 8 9.63 4.35 0.90
CA VAL A 8 10.12 5.71 0.75
C VAL A 8 11.45 5.83 1.50
N ARG A 9 12.54 5.74 0.74
CA ARG A 9 13.91 5.88 1.29
C ARG A 9 14.50 7.24 1.05
N SER A 10 14.00 7.95 0.04
CA SER A 10 14.46 9.28 -0.34
C SER A 10 13.28 10.11 -0.85
N VAL A 11 13.47 11.40 -0.86
CA VAL A 11 12.63 12.35 -1.57
C VAL A 11 13.38 12.90 -2.77
N THR A 12 12.69 13.17 -3.85
CA THR A 12 13.25 13.92 -4.96
C THR A 12 13.64 15.32 -4.52
N PRO A 13 14.48 16.05 -5.27
CA PRO A 13 14.80 17.47 -4.96
C PRO A 13 13.56 18.37 -4.85
N THR A 14 12.42 17.95 -5.41
CA THR A 14 11.13 18.64 -5.32
C THR A 14 10.30 18.22 -4.10
N GLY A 15 10.82 17.34 -3.23
CA GLY A 15 10.13 16.86 -2.02
C GLY A 15 9.13 15.72 -2.26
N SER A 16 9.05 15.20 -3.48
CA SER A 16 8.17 14.06 -3.77
C SER A 16 8.84 12.72 -3.40
N PRO A 17 8.09 11.70 -2.95
CA PRO A 17 8.62 10.36 -2.75
C PRO A 17 9.22 9.80 -4.05
N GLU A 18 10.40 9.21 -3.96
CA GLU A 18 10.97 8.47 -5.08
C GLU A 18 10.35 7.07 -5.12
N MET A 19 9.44 6.86 -6.06
CA MET A 19 8.74 5.60 -6.27
C MET A 19 9.25 4.90 -7.50
N LYS A 20 9.49 3.59 -7.37
CA LYS A 20 9.92 2.75 -8.50
C LYS A 20 8.75 2.25 -9.34
N TRP A 21 7.56 2.12 -8.75
CA TRP A 21 6.39 1.59 -9.40
C TRP A 21 5.64 2.65 -10.20
N ASN A 22 5.27 2.29 -11.44
CA ASN A 22 4.48 3.15 -12.33
C ASN A 22 3.60 2.28 -13.25
N GLN A 23 2.71 2.92 -13.99
CA GLN A 23 1.78 2.24 -14.89
C GLN A 23 2.49 1.28 -15.87
N THR A 24 3.60 1.70 -16.50
CA THR A 24 4.32 0.89 -17.50
C THR A 24 4.85 -0.41 -16.89
N MET A 25 5.36 -0.38 -15.67
CA MET A 25 5.83 -1.59 -14.97
C MET A 25 4.67 -2.55 -14.71
N PHE A 26 3.53 -2.03 -14.25
CA PHE A 26 2.33 -2.85 -14.05
C PHE A 26 1.79 -3.41 -15.36
N GLU A 27 1.79 -2.64 -16.45
CA GLU A 27 1.41 -3.13 -17.78
C GLU A 27 2.25 -4.33 -18.19
N THR A 28 3.57 -4.27 -18.00
CA THR A 28 4.47 -5.39 -18.28
C THR A 28 4.14 -6.64 -17.46
N LEU A 29 3.88 -6.46 -16.14
CA LEU A 29 3.51 -7.57 -15.25
C LEU A 29 2.13 -8.16 -15.56
N LEU A 30 1.22 -7.34 -16.10
CA LEU A 30 -0.08 -7.79 -16.58
C LEU A 30 -0.02 -8.45 -17.97
N GLY A 31 1.16 -8.54 -18.57
CA GLY A 31 1.40 -9.28 -19.80
C GLY A 31 1.48 -8.44 -21.06
N LYS A 32 1.59 -7.10 -20.95
CA LYS A 32 1.84 -6.27 -22.13
C LYS A 32 3.26 -6.54 -22.66
N ASN A 33 3.34 -7.20 -23.80
CA ASN A 33 4.60 -7.36 -24.50
C ASN A 33 4.82 -6.17 -25.43
N HIS A 34 5.81 -5.33 -25.10
CA HIS A 34 6.15 -4.14 -25.89
C HIS A 34 6.83 -4.49 -27.22
N SER A 35 7.40 -5.69 -27.35
CA SER A 35 8.07 -6.16 -28.57
C SER A 35 7.11 -6.86 -29.51
N ASP A 36 6.10 -7.57 -29.01
CA ASP A 36 5.04 -8.19 -29.79
C ASP A 36 3.68 -8.08 -29.05
N PRO A 37 2.83 -7.11 -29.44
CA PRO A 37 1.51 -6.94 -28.82
C PRO A 37 0.58 -8.16 -28.95
N ARG A 38 0.89 -9.12 -29.85
CA ARG A 38 0.09 -10.34 -30.03
C ARG A 38 0.43 -11.41 -28.99
N ASP A 39 1.61 -11.33 -28.40
CA ASP A 39 2.09 -12.25 -27.35
C ASP A 39 1.89 -11.60 -25.98
N SER A 40 0.63 -11.46 -25.56
CA SER A 40 0.24 -10.86 -24.30
C SER A 40 -0.35 -11.93 -23.35
N ALA A 41 0.52 -12.69 -22.70
CA ALA A 41 0.11 -13.58 -21.62
C ALA A 41 0.09 -12.83 -20.30
N GLN A 42 -1.06 -12.82 -19.60
CA GLN A 42 -1.12 -12.30 -18.24
C GLN A 42 -0.19 -13.10 -17.33
N LEU A 43 0.85 -12.46 -16.81
CA LEU A 43 1.86 -13.13 -15.97
C LEU A 43 1.41 -13.21 -14.51
N PHE A 44 0.73 -12.16 -14.03
CA PHE A 44 0.30 -12.05 -12.64
C PHE A 44 -1.11 -11.47 -12.55
N ASP A 45 -1.86 -11.95 -11.55
CA ASP A 45 -3.23 -11.56 -11.23
C ASP A 45 -3.39 -11.00 -9.81
N GLY A 46 -2.33 -11.01 -8.99
CA GLY A 46 -2.35 -10.53 -7.62
C GLY A 46 -1.14 -9.67 -7.28
N PHE A 47 -1.37 -8.57 -6.56
CA PHE A 47 -0.37 -7.58 -6.19
C PHE A 47 -0.47 -7.26 -4.70
N LEU A 48 0.62 -7.50 -3.96
CA LEU A 48 0.75 -7.11 -2.56
C LEU A 48 1.51 -5.78 -2.50
N MET A 49 0.82 -4.72 -2.06
CA MET A 49 1.40 -3.40 -1.80
C MET A 49 2.07 -3.44 -0.43
N ILE A 50 3.39 -3.62 -0.39
CA ILE A 50 4.14 -3.80 0.85
C ILE A 50 5.03 -2.60 1.16
N GLY A 51 5.01 -2.14 2.40
CA GLY A 51 5.91 -1.10 2.90
C GLY A 51 6.79 -1.61 4.03
N ILE A 52 8.04 -1.23 3.98
CA ILE A 52 9.04 -1.58 5.00
C ILE A 52 9.56 -0.33 5.68
N THR A 53 9.95 0.68 4.91
CA THR A 53 10.58 1.91 5.40
C THR A 53 9.78 3.16 5.06
N TRP A 54 9.86 4.15 5.94
CA TRP A 54 9.23 5.45 5.82
C TRP A 54 10.24 6.56 6.11
N PHE A 55 9.84 7.81 5.93
CA PHE A 55 10.66 8.97 6.26
C PHE A 55 11.22 8.90 7.69
N ASP A 56 12.33 9.55 7.94
CA ASP A 56 13.00 9.63 9.25
C ASP A 56 13.39 8.26 9.83
N ASN A 57 13.72 7.28 8.96
CA ASN A 57 14.05 5.91 9.36
C ASN A 57 12.93 5.21 10.17
N LYS A 58 11.68 5.65 10.04
CA LYS A 58 10.53 4.94 10.58
C LYS A 58 10.29 3.65 9.78
N GLN A 59 9.73 2.66 10.44
CA GLN A 59 9.56 1.34 9.84
C GLN A 59 8.18 0.76 10.17
N PHE A 60 7.64 0.01 9.21
CA PHE A 60 6.32 -0.64 9.32
C PHE A 60 6.42 -2.11 9.73
N TYR A 61 7.59 -2.56 10.22
CA TYR A 61 7.82 -3.92 10.71
C TYR A 61 8.41 -3.92 12.12
N PRO A 62 8.34 -5.04 12.85
CA PRO A 62 8.87 -5.13 14.22
C PRO A 62 10.39 -4.97 14.27
N GLY A 63 10.89 -4.26 15.29
CA GLY A 63 12.33 -4.11 15.54
C GLY A 63 13.02 -3.00 14.74
N GLY A 64 12.27 -2.17 14.05
CA GLY A 64 12.79 -1.01 13.36
C GLY A 64 13.42 0.05 14.29
N ALA A 65 14.23 0.96 13.72
CA ALA A 65 14.91 2.02 14.49
C ALA A 65 13.91 2.98 15.14
N ASN A 66 12.92 3.43 14.35
CA ASN A 66 11.87 4.34 14.80
C ASN A 66 10.49 3.74 14.52
N TRP A 67 9.53 4.03 15.39
CA TRP A 67 8.13 3.62 15.23
C TRP A 67 7.34 4.66 14.46
N THR A 68 6.23 4.21 13.89
CA THR A 68 5.28 5.05 13.14
C THR A 68 4.10 5.47 14.02
N ARG A 69 3.51 6.62 13.69
CA ARG A 69 2.28 7.15 14.28
C ARG A 69 1.11 6.99 13.30
N LYS A 70 -0.08 7.36 13.74
CA LYS A 70 -1.31 7.30 12.94
C LYS A 70 -1.18 8.07 11.62
N GLU A 71 -0.60 9.26 11.66
CA GLU A 71 -0.38 10.10 10.49
C GLU A 71 0.52 9.40 9.45
N ASP A 72 1.58 8.73 9.92
CA ASP A 72 2.45 7.95 9.03
C ASP A 72 1.67 6.80 8.34
N TRP A 73 0.72 6.17 9.05
CA TRP A 73 -0.13 5.11 8.47
C TRP A 73 -1.12 5.67 7.45
N VAL A 74 -1.67 6.87 7.68
CA VAL A 74 -2.52 7.59 6.72
C VAL A 74 -1.74 7.90 5.46
N ASP A 75 -0.58 8.54 5.60
CA ASP A 75 0.25 8.97 4.48
C ASP A 75 0.78 7.78 3.68
N PHE A 76 1.16 6.70 4.38
CA PHE A 76 1.60 5.47 3.74
C PHE A 76 0.47 4.80 2.95
N LEU A 77 -0.74 4.72 3.51
CA LEU A 77 -1.90 4.22 2.77
C LEU A 77 -2.17 5.07 1.53
N HIS A 78 -2.15 6.41 1.66
CA HIS A 78 -2.30 7.32 0.52
C HIS A 78 -1.28 7.03 -0.58
N LEU A 79 -0.04 6.79 -0.22
CA LEU A 79 1.01 6.43 -1.17
C LEU A 79 0.73 5.09 -1.86
N GLN A 80 0.36 4.04 -1.09
CA GLN A 80 -0.03 2.75 -1.67
C GLN A 80 -1.17 2.91 -2.68
N LEU A 81 -2.16 3.73 -2.35
CA LEU A 81 -3.33 3.94 -3.19
C LEU A 81 -3.00 4.73 -4.46
N THR A 82 -2.27 5.83 -4.34
CA THR A 82 -2.00 6.73 -5.47
C THR A 82 -0.92 6.21 -6.40
N MET A 83 0.18 5.72 -5.84
CA MET A 83 1.34 5.27 -6.62
C MET A 83 1.36 3.77 -6.91
N GLY A 84 0.55 2.99 -6.18
CA GLY A 84 0.39 1.56 -6.40
C GLY A 84 -0.94 1.23 -7.08
N VAL A 85 -2.01 1.33 -6.35
CA VAL A 85 -3.34 0.84 -6.75
C VAL A 85 -3.90 1.57 -7.98
N GLN A 86 -3.84 2.91 -8.01
CA GLN A 86 -4.34 3.68 -9.15
C GLN A 86 -3.49 3.46 -10.41
N GLN A 87 -2.17 3.30 -10.26
CA GLN A 87 -1.28 2.97 -11.37
C GLN A 87 -1.57 1.57 -11.92
N LEU A 88 -1.88 0.61 -11.03
CA LEU A 88 -2.28 -0.73 -11.43
C LEU A 88 -3.65 -0.75 -12.13
N ASP A 89 -4.61 0.04 -11.65
CA ASP A 89 -5.93 0.18 -12.28
C ASP A 89 -5.82 0.75 -13.69
N ALA A 90 -5.01 1.81 -13.87
CA ALA A 90 -4.73 2.40 -15.17
C ALA A 90 -4.02 1.42 -16.11
N ALA A 91 -3.04 0.67 -15.59
CA ALA A 91 -2.35 -0.36 -16.35
C ALA A 91 -3.30 -1.48 -16.80
N ALA A 92 -4.16 -1.94 -15.89
CA ALA A 92 -5.17 -2.96 -16.20
C ALA A 92 -6.18 -2.47 -17.25
N ALA A 93 -6.59 -1.21 -17.19
CA ALA A 93 -7.44 -0.61 -18.22
C ALA A 93 -6.76 -0.58 -19.61
N ALA A 94 -5.45 -0.31 -19.64
CA ALA A 94 -4.68 -0.25 -20.89
C ALA A 94 -4.40 -1.65 -21.49
N VAL A 95 -4.18 -2.67 -20.65
CA VAL A 95 -3.85 -4.04 -21.08
C VAL A 95 -5.10 -4.88 -21.30
N SER A 96 -6.19 -4.59 -20.57
CA SER A 96 -7.42 -5.42 -20.55
C SER A 96 -7.13 -6.88 -20.22
N PRO A 97 -6.56 -7.18 -19.04
CA PRO A 97 -6.16 -8.52 -18.66
C PRO A 97 -7.38 -9.47 -18.56
N LYS A 98 -7.15 -10.77 -18.74
CA LYS A 98 -8.23 -11.79 -18.69
C LYS A 98 -8.90 -11.86 -17.30
N GLN A 99 -8.14 -11.56 -16.25
CA GLN A 99 -8.63 -11.52 -14.88
C GLN A 99 -8.33 -10.17 -14.25
N SER A 100 -9.31 -9.61 -13.56
CA SER A 100 -9.12 -8.37 -12.79
C SER A 100 -8.03 -8.56 -11.74
N PRO A 101 -7.01 -7.69 -11.69
CA PRO A 101 -5.95 -7.79 -10.70
C PRO A 101 -6.48 -7.67 -9.27
N ALA A 102 -6.06 -8.60 -8.42
CA ALA A 102 -6.33 -8.59 -7.00
C ALA A 102 -5.28 -7.74 -6.26
N VAL A 103 -5.71 -6.91 -5.32
CA VAL A 103 -4.83 -6.09 -4.48
C VAL A 103 -4.93 -6.56 -3.04
N VAL A 104 -3.78 -6.71 -2.42
CA VAL A 104 -3.60 -6.91 -0.98
C VAL A 104 -2.82 -5.72 -0.42
N ILE A 105 -3.32 -5.11 0.63
CA ILE A 105 -2.70 -3.95 1.30
C ILE A 105 -2.00 -4.41 2.57
N THR A 106 -0.76 -3.96 2.79
CA THR A 106 -0.04 -4.23 4.02
C THR A 106 -0.57 -3.38 5.17
N ILE A 107 -0.84 -4.03 6.30
CA ILE A 107 -1.13 -3.37 7.58
C ILE A 107 0.21 -3.00 8.22
N PRO A 108 0.44 -1.73 8.59
CA PRO A 108 1.63 -1.36 9.35
C PRO A 108 1.69 -2.05 10.71
N TYR A 109 2.88 -2.41 11.15
CA TYR A 109 3.08 -3.04 12.45
C TYR A 109 2.79 -2.05 13.60
N PRO A 110 1.93 -2.41 14.56
CA PRO A 110 1.60 -1.58 15.73
C PRO A 110 2.71 -1.70 16.78
N ASP A 111 3.77 -0.91 16.64
CA ASP A 111 4.95 -0.97 17.49
C ASP A 111 4.63 -0.61 18.95
N THR A 112 4.94 -1.50 19.87
CA THR A 112 4.66 -1.36 21.29
C THR A 112 5.37 -0.17 21.96
N ARG A 113 6.36 0.42 21.31
CA ARG A 113 7.07 1.61 21.76
C ARG A 113 6.26 2.90 21.53
N ALA A 114 5.26 2.88 20.63
CA ALA A 114 4.43 4.03 20.30
C ALA A 114 3.34 4.27 21.37
N LYS A 115 3.70 4.86 22.51
CA LYS A 115 2.77 5.17 23.61
C LYS A 115 1.84 6.35 23.33
N ASP A 116 2.14 7.14 22.32
CA ASP A 116 1.35 8.25 21.80
C ASP A 116 1.23 8.09 20.28
N TRP A 117 0.50 7.03 19.87
CA TRP A 117 0.37 6.68 18.46
C TRP A 117 -0.58 7.59 17.69
N GLY A 118 -1.62 8.07 18.36
CA GLY A 118 -2.66 8.92 17.78
C GLY A 118 -4.03 8.63 18.38
N THR A 119 -5.06 9.29 17.84
CA THR A 119 -6.42 9.23 18.39
C THR A 119 -7.37 8.47 17.47
N VAL A 120 -8.16 7.55 18.03
CA VAL A 120 -9.27 6.86 17.37
C VAL A 120 -10.53 7.06 18.22
N ASP A 121 -11.60 7.52 17.61
CA ASP A 121 -12.90 7.77 18.25
C ASP A 121 -12.80 8.62 19.53
N GLY A 122 -11.94 9.66 19.48
CA GLY A 122 -11.72 10.59 20.59
C GLY A 122 -10.80 10.05 21.70
N ARG A 123 -10.29 8.81 21.61
CA ARG A 123 -9.39 8.18 22.58
C ARG A 123 -7.98 8.09 22.03
N SER A 124 -7.00 8.63 22.76
CA SER A 124 -5.58 8.44 22.47
C SER A 124 -5.16 6.99 22.70
N LEU A 125 -4.38 6.43 21.77
CA LEU A 125 -3.94 5.03 21.81
C LEU A 125 -2.48 4.93 22.26
N ASP A 126 -2.25 4.01 23.20
CA ASP A 126 -0.95 3.58 23.70
C ASP A 126 -0.70 2.15 23.22
N LEU A 127 0.10 1.99 22.16
CA LEU A 127 0.34 0.68 21.53
C LEU A 127 1.17 -0.28 22.39
N SER A 128 1.61 0.11 23.60
CA SER A 128 2.11 -0.85 24.59
C SER A 128 1.01 -1.77 25.12
N LYS A 129 -0.27 -1.44 24.87
CA LYS A 129 -1.46 -2.19 25.28
C LYS A 129 -2.07 -2.93 24.12
N LEU A 130 -2.31 -4.23 24.27
CA LEU A 130 -2.89 -5.07 23.21
C LEU A 130 -4.24 -4.54 22.70
N SER A 131 -5.10 -4.06 23.60
CA SER A 131 -6.39 -3.46 23.21
C SER A 131 -6.25 -2.28 22.27
N ASP A 132 -5.20 -1.48 22.45
CA ASP A 132 -4.95 -0.29 21.65
C ASP A 132 -4.29 -0.65 20.31
N GLN A 133 -3.45 -1.70 20.27
CA GLN A 133 -2.97 -2.27 19.02
C GLN A 133 -4.13 -2.80 18.16
N VAL A 134 -5.04 -3.57 18.76
CA VAL A 134 -6.24 -4.06 18.08
C VAL A 134 -7.08 -2.90 17.55
N ALA A 135 -7.30 -1.86 18.36
CA ALA A 135 -8.05 -0.67 17.92
C ALA A 135 -7.38 0.06 16.76
N ALA A 136 -6.05 0.22 16.79
CA ALA A 136 -5.29 0.86 15.71
C ALA A 136 -5.38 0.08 14.39
N VAL A 137 -5.22 -1.24 14.46
CA VAL A 137 -5.30 -2.12 13.29
C VAL A 137 -6.71 -2.15 12.71
N SER A 138 -7.73 -2.30 13.56
CA SER A 138 -9.14 -2.28 13.12
C SER A 138 -9.47 -0.96 12.43
N TRP A 139 -9.07 0.16 13.04
CA TRP A 139 -9.22 1.48 12.44
C TRP A 139 -8.53 1.57 11.07
N PHE A 140 -7.31 1.06 10.93
CA PHE A 140 -6.58 1.11 9.66
C PHE A 140 -7.29 0.31 8.56
N VAL A 141 -7.76 -0.89 8.88
CA VAL A 141 -8.51 -1.74 7.94
C VAL A 141 -9.78 -1.04 7.45
N ASP A 142 -10.58 -0.50 8.38
CA ASP A 142 -11.81 0.23 8.04
C ASP A 142 -11.50 1.49 7.20
N TYR A 143 -10.46 2.21 7.58
CA TYR A 143 -9.99 3.38 6.86
C TYR A 143 -9.54 3.04 5.43
N ALA A 144 -8.77 1.97 5.28
CA ALA A 144 -8.28 1.51 3.96
C ALA A 144 -9.44 1.06 3.06
N ILE A 145 -10.41 0.32 3.58
CA ILE A 145 -11.61 -0.08 2.83
C ILE A 145 -12.37 1.15 2.33
N LYS A 146 -12.57 2.14 3.21
CA LYS A 146 -13.27 3.38 2.87
C LYS A 146 -12.51 4.18 1.80
N GLN A 147 -11.19 4.30 1.92
CA GLN A 147 -10.36 5.01 0.94
C GLN A 147 -10.37 4.28 -0.41
N MET A 148 -10.22 2.96 -0.43
CA MET A 148 -10.34 2.16 -1.66
C MET A 148 -11.68 2.37 -2.36
N ALA A 149 -12.78 2.34 -1.62
CA ALA A 149 -14.12 2.56 -2.18
C ALA A 149 -14.28 3.97 -2.81
N SER A 150 -13.62 4.98 -2.24
CA SER A 150 -13.66 6.36 -2.74
C SER A 150 -12.93 6.57 -4.07
N LEU A 151 -11.98 5.71 -4.42
CA LEU A 151 -11.18 5.83 -5.65
C LEU A 151 -11.95 5.48 -6.92
N ASN A 152 -13.13 4.88 -6.81
CA ASN A 152 -13.97 4.49 -7.96
C ASN A 152 -13.21 3.67 -9.02
N LEU A 153 -12.36 2.74 -8.56
CA LEU A 153 -11.54 1.86 -9.39
C LEU A 153 -12.42 0.98 -10.28
N LYS A 154 -11.96 0.65 -11.48
CA LYS A 154 -12.74 -0.09 -12.48
C LYS A 154 -12.19 -1.49 -12.75
N GLN A 155 -10.91 -1.68 -12.61
CA GLN A 155 -10.20 -2.88 -13.04
C GLN A 155 -9.69 -3.72 -11.88
N VAL A 156 -9.30 -3.09 -10.77
CA VAL A 156 -8.69 -3.78 -9.62
C VAL A 156 -9.68 -3.96 -8.47
N LYS A 157 -9.43 -4.99 -7.64
CA LYS A 157 -10.23 -5.30 -6.46
C LYS A 157 -9.35 -5.47 -5.24
N LEU A 158 -9.73 -4.84 -4.13
CA LEU A 158 -9.16 -5.18 -2.81
C LEU A 158 -9.66 -6.58 -2.41
N THR A 159 -8.74 -7.50 -2.18
CA THR A 159 -9.06 -8.90 -1.84
C THR A 159 -8.61 -9.30 -0.44
N GLY A 160 -7.79 -8.48 0.20
CA GLY A 160 -7.35 -8.76 1.55
C GLY A 160 -6.31 -7.79 2.07
N PHE A 161 -5.87 -8.10 3.28
CA PHE A 161 -4.80 -7.40 3.97
C PHE A 161 -3.70 -8.39 4.32
N TYR A 162 -2.46 -7.91 4.28
CA TYR A 162 -1.27 -8.65 4.71
C TYR A 162 -0.80 -8.10 6.06
N TRP A 163 -0.56 -9.03 6.98
CA TRP A 163 -0.04 -8.75 8.31
C TRP A 163 1.37 -9.33 8.45
#